data_b0c9b5b564c7f9327e2a6165475db0bc
#
_entry.id   b0c9b5b564c7f9327e2a6165475db0bc
#
_cell.length_a   1.000
_cell.length_b   1.000
_cell.length_c   1.000
_cell.angle_alpha   90.00
_cell.angle_beta   90.00
_cell.angle_gamma   90.00
#
_symmetry.space_group_name_H-M   'P 1'
#
loop_
_entity.id
_entity.type
_entity.pdbx_description
1 polymer ?
#
loop_
_entity_poly.entity_id
_entity_poly.type
_entity_poly.pdbx_seq_one_letter_code
_entity_poly.pdbx_strand_id
1 'polypeptide(L)'
;ALEDLLTPEEKEVQKAARRFLEKEALPHIRDWWEEGVFPTHLIPRFAELGFLGPTLPPEYGGAGVSSAAYGLICYELERVDSGLRSFVSVQSSLVMYPIYAYGSEEQKREFLPKLARGEMVGCFGLTEPDGGSDPYGNMKTRARREGDTWVLNGTKMWITNGNLAHLAVIWAKDEGGEVLGFLVPTDTPGFQAREVKRKMSLRASVTSELVLEEVRVPESLRLPKALGLKAPLSCLTQARFGIAWGAMGALEAVYEEAVAFAKSRSTFGEPLAKKQLVQAKLAEMLAWHTEGLLLAWRLARLKDEGKLT
;
A
#
# COMPACT_ATOMS: atom_id res chain seq x y z
N ALA A 1 -21.86 -8.49 -9.03
CA ALA A 1 -22.56 -8.38 -7.74
C ALA A 1 -22.58 -6.95 -7.17
N LEU A 2 -21.69 -6.06 -7.60
CA LEU A 2 -21.63 -4.67 -7.12
C LEU A 2 -22.08 -3.61 -8.11
N GLU A 3 -22.33 -3.96 -9.36
CA GLU A 3 -22.53 -2.97 -10.42
C GLU A 3 -23.64 -1.96 -10.14
N ASP A 4 -24.73 -2.42 -9.55
CA ASP A 4 -25.87 -1.57 -9.18
C ASP A 4 -25.66 -0.78 -7.87
N LEU A 5 -24.62 -1.12 -7.10
CA LEU A 5 -24.26 -0.44 -5.85
C LEU A 5 -23.18 0.62 -6.03
N LEU A 6 -22.51 0.65 -7.17
CA LEU A 6 -21.44 1.59 -7.48
C LEU A 6 -22.00 2.83 -8.18
N THR A 7 -21.40 3.99 -7.89
CA THR A 7 -21.71 5.22 -8.64
C THR A 7 -21.13 5.14 -10.06
N PRO A 8 -21.65 5.94 -11.02
CA PRO A 8 -21.07 6.01 -12.35
C PRO A 8 -19.58 6.34 -12.37
N GLU A 9 -19.13 7.26 -11.49
CA GLU A 9 -17.73 7.62 -11.35
C GLU A 9 -16.89 6.42 -10.89
N GLU A 10 -17.34 5.70 -9.86
CA GLU A 10 -16.66 4.50 -9.37
C GLU A 10 -16.52 3.44 -10.45
N LYS A 11 -17.55 3.23 -11.25
CA LYS A 11 -17.49 2.30 -12.38
C LYS A 11 -16.46 2.71 -13.44
N GLU A 12 -16.39 3.99 -13.75
CA GLU A 12 -15.41 4.50 -14.72
C GLU A 12 -13.98 4.38 -14.20
N VAL A 13 -13.74 4.65 -12.92
CA VAL A 13 -12.44 4.45 -12.28
C VAL A 13 -12.01 2.98 -12.40
N GLN A 14 -12.90 2.05 -12.10
CA GLN A 14 -12.62 0.61 -12.21
C GLN A 14 -12.29 0.20 -13.63
N LYS A 15 -13.10 0.64 -14.61
CA LYS A 15 -12.88 0.30 -16.03
C LYS A 15 -11.55 0.83 -16.54
N ALA A 16 -11.23 2.07 -16.20
CA ALA A 16 -9.96 2.69 -16.61
C ALA A 16 -8.76 1.94 -16.00
N ALA A 17 -8.83 1.60 -14.72
CA ALA A 17 -7.80 0.84 -14.05
C ALA A 17 -7.60 -0.54 -14.67
N ARG A 18 -8.68 -1.29 -14.88
CA ARG A 18 -8.64 -2.62 -15.49
C ARG A 18 -8.02 -2.58 -16.89
N ARG A 19 -8.48 -1.67 -17.72
CA ARG A 19 -7.98 -1.54 -19.11
C ARG A 19 -6.48 -1.26 -19.12
N PHE A 20 -6.03 -0.32 -18.31
CA PHE A 20 -4.62 0.03 -18.23
C PHE A 20 -3.77 -1.16 -17.74
N LEU A 21 -4.18 -1.81 -16.66
CA LEU A 21 -3.43 -2.90 -16.04
C LEU A 21 -3.39 -4.16 -16.92
N GLU A 22 -4.48 -4.49 -17.59
CA GLU A 22 -4.51 -5.60 -18.53
C GLU A 22 -3.57 -5.38 -19.72
N LYS A 23 -3.43 -4.14 -20.16
CA LYS A 23 -2.56 -3.78 -21.29
C LYS A 23 -1.09 -3.65 -20.88
N GLU A 24 -0.81 -2.93 -19.81
CA GLU A 24 0.54 -2.47 -19.49
C GLU A 24 1.25 -3.32 -18.40
N ALA A 25 0.52 -4.10 -17.63
CA ALA A 25 1.08 -4.87 -16.53
C ALA A 25 0.89 -6.38 -16.68
N LEU A 26 -0.32 -6.83 -16.95
CA LEU A 26 -0.64 -8.26 -17.00
C LEU A 26 0.25 -9.08 -17.95
N PRO A 27 0.60 -8.61 -19.16
CA PRO A 27 1.49 -9.36 -20.04
C PRO A 27 2.91 -9.54 -19.53
N HIS A 28 3.35 -8.72 -18.58
CA HIS A 28 4.72 -8.67 -18.10
C HIS A 28 4.89 -9.13 -16.67
N ILE A 29 3.82 -9.29 -15.91
CA ILE A 29 3.89 -9.52 -14.47
C ILE A 29 4.63 -10.80 -14.09
N ARG A 30 4.52 -11.83 -14.90
CA ARG A 30 5.22 -13.10 -14.68
C ARG A 30 6.73 -12.90 -14.65
N ASP A 31 7.27 -12.16 -15.63
CA ASP A 31 8.70 -11.89 -15.70
C ASP A 31 9.18 -11.03 -14.54
N TRP A 32 8.43 -9.97 -14.21
CA TRP A 32 8.76 -9.13 -13.05
C TRP A 32 8.77 -9.92 -11.74
N TRP A 33 7.81 -10.83 -11.59
CA TRP A 33 7.74 -11.69 -10.41
C TRP A 33 8.92 -12.66 -10.35
N GLU A 34 9.25 -13.31 -11.45
CA GLU A 34 10.40 -14.23 -11.55
C GLU A 34 11.74 -13.52 -11.27
N GLU A 35 11.91 -12.32 -11.81
CA GLU A 35 13.11 -11.52 -11.61
C GLU A 35 13.16 -10.86 -10.24
N GLY A 36 12.05 -10.77 -9.55
CA GLY A 36 11.96 -10.10 -8.25
C GLY A 36 12.12 -8.58 -8.34
N VAL A 37 11.57 -7.97 -9.38
CA VAL A 37 11.68 -6.53 -9.64
C VAL A 37 10.31 -5.86 -9.62
N PHE A 38 10.29 -4.60 -9.18
CA PHE A 38 9.13 -3.74 -9.32
C PHE A 38 9.25 -2.91 -10.60
N PRO A 39 8.17 -2.81 -11.42
CA PRO A 39 8.21 -2.05 -12.68
C PRO A 39 8.15 -0.55 -12.45
N THR A 40 9.29 0.08 -12.13
CA THR A 40 9.36 1.51 -11.79
C THR A 40 8.88 2.42 -12.91
N HIS A 41 8.96 1.99 -14.17
CA HIS A 41 8.46 2.76 -15.32
C HIS A 41 6.94 2.96 -15.29
N LEU A 42 6.19 2.18 -14.50
CA LEU A 42 4.75 2.36 -14.33
C LEU A 42 4.38 3.45 -13.32
N ILE A 43 5.31 3.91 -12.50
CA ILE A 43 5.02 4.91 -11.47
C ILE A 43 4.42 6.20 -12.05
N PRO A 44 5.00 6.82 -13.09
CA PRO A 44 4.39 7.99 -13.72
C PRO A 44 3.00 7.72 -14.29
N ARG A 45 2.78 6.51 -14.80
CA ARG A 45 1.49 6.10 -15.37
C ARG A 45 0.43 5.93 -14.26
N PHE A 46 0.81 5.37 -13.12
CA PHE A 46 -0.06 5.31 -11.94
C PHE A 46 -0.48 6.71 -11.49
N ALA A 47 0.46 7.64 -11.48
CA ALA A 47 0.19 9.04 -11.13
C ALA A 47 -0.78 9.70 -12.12
N GLU A 48 -0.58 9.53 -13.42
CA GLU A 48 -1.46 10.06 -14.47
C GLU A 48 -2.90 9.54 -14.33
N LEU A 49 -3.05 8.29 -13.91
CA LEU A 49 -4.36 7.64 -13.71
C LEU A 49 -5.00 8.01 -12.37
N GLY A 50 -4.33 8.80 -11.53
CA GLY A 50 -4.84 9.20 -10.23
C GLY A 50 -4.81 8.10 -9.17
N PHE A 51 -3.91 7.12 -9.29
CA PHE A 51 -3.82 6.00 -8.34
C PHE A 51 -3.13 6.38 -7.03
N LEU A 52 -2.35 7.46 -7.01
CA LEU A 52 -1.53 7.84 -5.86
C LEU A 52 -2.25 8.91 -5.03
N GLY A 53 -2.71 8.51 -3.84
CA GLY A 53 -3.49 9.37 -2.96
C GLY A 53 -4.82 9.84 -3.53
N PRO A 54 -5.62 8.98 -4.19
CA PRO A 54 -6.78 9.43 -4.96
C PRO A 54 -7.90 10.04 -4.10
N THR A 55 -7.98 9.69 -2.83
CA THR A 55 -9.01 10.21 -1.91
C THR A 55 -8.67 11.57 -1.32
N LEU A 56 -7.42 12.04 -1.47
CA LEU A 56 -6.99 13.34 -0.95
C LEU A 56 -7.60 14.49 -1.77
N PRO A 57 -7.72 15.69 -1.17
CA PRO A 57 -8.25 16.85 -1.88
C PRO A 57 -7.41 17.26 -3.08
N PRO A 58 -8.02 17.81 -4.14
CA PRO A 58 -7.29 18.29 -5.32
C PRO A 58 -6.22 19.34 -5.02
N GLU A 59 -6.39 20.16 -3.98
CA GLU A 59 -5.41 21.16 -3.58
C GLU A 59 -4.04 20.57 -3.22
N TYR A 60 -4.00 19.29 -2.85
CA TYR A 60 -2.77 18.54 -2.55
C TYR A 60 -2.38 17.54 -3.64
N GLY A 61 -3.07 17.58 -4.78
CA GLY A 61 -2.78 16.69 -5.90
C GLY A 61 -3.63 15.41 -5.95
N GLY A 62 -4.54 15.21 -5.00
CA GLY A 62 -5.49 14.11 -5.02
C GLY A 62 -6.63 14.34 -6.01
N ALA A 63 -7.47 13.35 -6.20
CA ALA A 63 -8.64 13.42 -7.07
C ALA A 63 -9.96 13.61 -6.30
N GLY A 64 -9.93 13.54 -4.97
CA GLY A 64 -11.12 13.67 -4.12
C GLY A 64 -12.15 12.59 -4.35
N VAL A 65 -11.75 11.41 -4.82
CA VAL A 65 -12.67 10.30 -5.10
C VAL A 65 -13.09 9.57 -3.82
N SER A 66 -14.15 8.77 -3.92
CA SER A 66 -14.66 8.00 -2.80
C SER A 66 -13.70 6.89 -2.36
N SER A 67 -13.89 6.40 -1.13
CA SER A 67 -13.15 5.24 -0.64
C SER A 67 -13.40 3.99 -1.48
N ALA A 68 -14.61 3.80 -2.01
CA ALA A 68 -14.90 2.70 -2.90
C ALA A 68 -14.10 2.79 -4.21
N ALA A 69 -13.95 3.99 -4.78
CA ALA A 69 -13.12 4.20 -5.96
C ALA A 69 -11.66 3.80 -5.69
N TYR A 70 -11.09 4.21 -4.56
CA TYR A 70 -9.75 3.77 -4.14
C TYR A 70 -9.69 2.26 -3.95
N GLY A 71 -10.70 1.68 -3.31
CA GLY A 71 -10.79 0.22 -3.14
C GLY A 71 -10.79 -0.52 -4.47
N LEU A 72 -11.52 -0.01 -5.46
CA LEU A 72 -11.55 -0.59 -6.81
C LEU A 72 -10.20 -0.49 -7.52
N ILE A 73 -9.46 0.59 -7.32
CA ILE A 73 -8.07 0.71 -7.81
C ILE A 73 -7.21 -0.40 -7.18
N CYS A 74 -7.27 -0.58 -5.87
CA CYS A 74 -6.56 -1.65 -5.18
C CYS A 74 -6.97 -3.03 -5.68
N TYR A 75 -8.26 -3.24 -5.91
CA TYR A 75 -8.82 -4.46 -6.48
C TYR A 75 -8.19 -4.80 -7.83
N GLU A 76 -8.19 -3.84 -8.76
CA GLU A 76 -7.67 -4.05 -10.10
C GLU A 76 -6.14 -4.26 -10.11
N LEU A 77 -5.42 -3.53 -9.28
CA LEU A 77 -3.97 -3.73 -9.12
C LEU A 77 -3.64 -5.13 -8.62
N GLU A 78 -4.30 -5.60 -7.58
CA GLU A 78 -4.03 -6.90 -6.97
C GLU A 78 -4.60 -8.07 -7.78
N ARG A 79 -5.58 -7.80 -8.65
CA ARG A 79 -6.02 -8.76 -9.65
C ARG A 79 -4.86 -9.15 -10.59
N VAL A 80 -3.93 -8.24 -10.83
CA VAL A 80 -2.70 -8.52 -11.59
C VAL A 80 -1.62 -9.08 -10.68
N ASP A 81 -1.27 -8.36 -9.61
CA ASP A 81 -0.28 -8.80 -8.63
C ASP A 81 -0.33 -7.98 -7.35
N SER A 82 -0.14 -8.67 -6.22
CA SER A 82 -0.10 -8.03 -4.90
C SER A 82 1.03 -7.00 -4.77
N GLY A 83 2.11 -7.16 -5.51
CA GLY A 83 3.23 -6.20 -5.52
C GLY A 83 2.84 -4.84 -6.07
N LEU A 84 2.00 -4.79 -7.09
CA LEU A 84 1.51 -3.53 -7.67
C LEU A 84 0.57 -2.81 -6.70
N ARG A 85 -0.37 -3.54 -6.09
CA ARG A 85 -1.25 -2.97 -5.07
C ARG A 85 -0.46 -2.48 -3.87
N SER A 86 0.55 -3.23 -3.43
CA SER A 86 1.40 -2.87 -2.29
C SER A 86 2.10 -1.53 -2.51
N PHE A 87 2.64 -1.27 -3.70
CA PHE A 87 3.26 0.01 -4.04
C PHE A 87 2.29 1.17 -3.86
N VAL A 88 1.12 1.09 -4.48
CA VAL A 88 0.10 2.15 -4.43
C VAL A 88 -0.41 2.36 -3.00
N SER A 89 -0.62 1.28 -2.27
CA SER A 89 -1.10 1.28 -0.89
C SER A 89 -0.10 1.93 0.07
N VAL A 90 1.19 1.62 -0.05
CA VAL A 90 2.24 2.26 0.75
C VAL A 90 2.32 3.76 0.45
N GLN A 91 2.38 4.13 -0.82
CA GLN A 91 2.44 5.53 -1.23
C GLN A 91 1.22 6.32 -0.72
N SER A 92 0.02 5.80 -0.94
CA SER A 92 -1.23 6.48 -0.62
C SER A 92 -1.55 6.49 0.88
N SER A 93 -1.48 5.31 1.53
CA SER A 93 -2.00 5.12 2.89
C SER A 93 -0.94 5.28 3.97
N LEU A 94 0.32 4.99 3.68
CA LEU A 94 1.39 4.97 4.66
C LEU A 94 2.36 6.16 4.54
N VAL A 95 2.35 6.86 3.41
CA VAL A 95 3.19 8.05 3.19
C VAL A 95 2.32 9.29 3.04
N MET A 96 1.45 9.34 2.05
CA MET A 96 0.62 10.52 1.82
C MET A 96 -0.39 10.74 2.95
N TYR A 97 -1.03 9.69 3.45
CA TYR A 97 -2.00 9.82 4.54
C TYR A 97 -1.39 10.44 5.81
N PRO A 98 -0.27 9.93 6.37
CA PRO A 98 0.29 10.56 7.57
C PRO A 98 0.73 12.00 7.36
N ILE A 99 1.21 12.37 6.18
CA ILE A 99 1.54 13.77 5.87
C ILE A 99 0.26 14.62 5.88
N TYR A 100 -0.81 14.13 5.25
CA TYR A 100 -2.10 14.82 5.23
C TYR A 100 -2.72 14.94 6.63
N ALA A 101 -2.72 13.85 7.40
CA ALA A 101 -3.38 13.80 8.70
C ALA A 101 -2.58 14.50 9.81
N TYR A 102 -1.26 14.41 9.77
CA TYR A 102 -0.38 14.82 10.88
C TYR A 102 0.66 15.87 10.51
N GLY A 103 0.80 16.18 9.24
CA GLY A 103 1.76 17.18 8.77
C GLY A 103 1.29 18.63 9.00
N SER A 104 2.25 19.55 8.99
CA SER A 104 1.98 20.97 8.89
C SER A 104 1.47 21.33 7.49
N GLU A 105 0.85 22.51 7.35
CA GLU A 105 0.42 22.97 6.02
C GLU A 105 1.60 23.08 5.03
N GLU A 106 2.74 23.53 5.53
CA GLU A 106 3.97 23.60 4.73
C GLU A 106 4.42 22.23 4.23
N GLN A 107 4.41 21.23 5.11
CA GLN A 107 4.76 19.85 4.75
C GLN A 107 3.80 19.28 3.71
N LYS A 108 2.51 19.51 3.89
CA LYS A 108 1.49 19.04 2.93
C LYS A 108 1.71 19.63 1.55
N ARG A 109 1.94 20.95 1.47
CA ARG A 109 2.14 21.64 0.19
C ARG A 109 3.45 21.29 -0.48
N GLU A 110 4.48 21.00 0.30
CA GLU A 110 5.78 20.58 -0.23
C GLU A 110 5.75 19.15 -0.77
N PHE A 111 5.21 18.20 -0.02
CA PHE A 111 5.39 16.77 -0.30
C PHE A 111 4.21 16.13 -1.05
N LEU A 112 2.97 16.44 -0.68
CA LEU A 112 1.82 15.73 -1.25
C LEU A 112 1.70 15.85 -2.77
N PRO A 113 1.86 17.03 -3.38
CA PRO A 113 1.79 17.12 -4.84
C PRO A 113 2.87 16.30 -5.56
N LYS A 114 4.09 16.28 -5.05
CA LYS A 114 5.20 15.51 -5.63
C LYS A 114 4.95 13.99 -5.52
N LEU A 115 4.42 13.56 -4.38
CA LEU A 115 4.05 12.16 -4.16
C LEU A 115 2.87 11.75 -5.06
N ALA A 116 1.87 12.63 -5.22
CA ALA A 116 0.73 12.39 -6.09
C ALA A 116 1.12 12.26 -7.57
N ARG A 117 2.13 13.02 -8.01
CA ARG A 117 2.66 12.95 -9.38
C ARG A 117 3.66 11.82 -9.60
N GLY A 118 4.01 11.06 -8.56
CA GLY A 118 5.01 10.01 -8.67
C GLY A 118 6.44 10.49 -8.87
N GLU A 119 6.68 11.80 -8.77
CA GLU A 119 8.02 12.40 -8.82
C GLU A 119 8.84 12.03 -7.58
N MET A 120 8.15 11.74 -6.48
CA MET A 120 8.71 11.32 -5.22
C MET A 120 8.04 10.02 -4.80
N VAL A 121 8.84 9.03 -4.41
CA VAL A 121 8.37 7.76 -3.84
C VAL A 121 8.67 7.76 -2.36
N GLY A 122 7.72 7.27 -1.56
CA GLY A 122 7.89 7.17 -0.12
C GLY A 122 7.89 5.75 0.40
N CYS A 123 8.37 5.60 1.63
CA CYS A 123 8.27 4.37 2.40
C CYS A 123 7.89 4.67 3.85
N PHE A 124 7.51 3.61 4.59
CA PHE A 124 6.96 3.73 5.94
C PHE A 124 7.74 2.80 6.87
N GLY A 125 8.50 3.39 7.79
CA GLY A 125 9.36 2.65 8.72
C GLY A 125 8.78 2.58 10.12
N LEU A 126 8.05 1.51 10.43
CA LEU A 126 7.52 1.21 11.75
C LEU A 126 8.12 -0.10 12.29
N THR A 127 7.93 -1.21 11.58
CA THR A 127 8.39 -2.54 11.96
C THR A 127 9.91 -2.60 12.11
N GLU A 128 10.36 -3.29 13.16
CA GLU A 128 11.78 -3.51 13.46
C GLU A 128 12.08 -5.00 13.55
N PRO A 129 13.36 -5.41 13.50
CA PRO A 129 13.72 -6.82 13.56
C PRO A 129 13.12 -7.57 14.73
N ASP A 130 13.01 -6.93 15.91
CA ASP A 130 12.45 -7.52 17.12
C ASP A 130 11.01 -7.07 17.43
N GLY A 131 10.42 -6.26 16.57
CA GLY A 131 9.11 -5.65 16.82
C GLY A 131 8.20 -5.67 15.59
N GLY A 132 7.53 -6.79 15.35
CA GLY A 132 6.53 -6.94 14.27
C GLY A 132 5.13 -6.60 14.74
N SER A 133 4.45 -7.53 15.43
CA SER A 133 3.09 -7.33 15.91
C SER A 133 2.98 -6.47 17.16
N ASP A 134 4.08 -6.27 17.89
CA ASP A 134 4.19 -5.30 18.99
C ASP A 134 5.20 -4.20 18.61
N PRO A 135 4.79 -3.24 17.78
CA PRO A 135 5.72 -2.20 17.33
C PRO A 135 6.10 -1.22 18.44
N TYR A 136 5.27 -1.06 19.48
CA TYR A 136 5.58 -0.13 20.57
C TYR A 136 6.51 -0.75 21.61
N GLY A 137 6.16 -1.90 22.13
CA GLY A 137 6.92 -2.54 23.23
C GLY A 137 8.37 -2.86 22.86
N ASN A 138 8.58 -3.21 21.60
CA ASN A 138 9.91 -3.60 21.09
C ASN A 138 10.56 -2.53 20.20
N MET A 139 10.02 -1.31 20.13
CA MET A 139 10.62 -0.24 19.33
C MET A 139 11.93 0.23 19.95
N LYS A 140 13.02 -0.01 19.23
CA LYS A 140 14.39 0.38 19.64
C LYS A 140 14.87 1.65 18.94
N THR A 141 14.25 2.05 17.83
CA THR A 141 14.62 3.29 17.15
C THR A 141 14.33 4.48 18.04
N ARG A 142 15.34 5.33 18.22
CA ARG A 142 15.32 6.47 19.13
C ARG A 142 15.53 7.78 18.37
N ALA A 143 14.85 8.81 18.86
CA ALA A 143 15.00 10.19 18.42
C ALA A 143 15.49 11.03 19.59
N ARG A 144 16.70 11.58 19.46
CA ARG A 144 17.30 12.48 20.46
C ARG A 144 17.24 13.91 19.94
N ARG A 145 16.72 14.82 20.73
CA ARG A 145 16.66 16.22 20.35
C ARG A 145 17.96 16.95 20.67
N GLU A 146 18.48 17.66 19.68
CA GLU A 146 19.63 18.57 19.81
C GLU A 146 19.24 19.94 19.21
N GLY A 147 18.74 20.85 20.06
CA GLY A 147 18.24 22.15 19.58
C GLY A 147 17.05 22.01 18.64
N ASP A 148 17.18 22.49 17.42
CA ASP A 148 16.15 22.38 16.37
C ASP A 148 16.34 21.15 15.47
N THR A 149 17.17 20.22 15.87
CA THR A 149 17.50 19.01 15.12
C THR A 149 17.18 17.78 15.96
N TRP A 150 16.68 16.74 15.29
CA TRP A 150 16.51 15.41 15.87
C TRP A 150 17.57 14.48 15.29
N VAL A 151 18.12 13.60 16.12
CA VAL A 151 19.09 12.59 15.71
C VAL A 151 18.45 11.22 15.86
N LEU A 152 18.31 10.51 14.75
CA LEU A 152 17.64 9.22 14.69
C LEU A 152 18.67 8.08 14.60
N ASN A 153 18.47 7.06 15.45
CA ASN A 153 19.26 5.83 15.45
C ASN A 153 18.33 4.62 15.57
N GLY A 154 18.53 3.64 14.71
CA GLY A 154 17.76 2.41 14.76
C GLY A 154 17.72 1.68 13.41
N THR A 155 16.99 0.56 13.42
CA THR A 155 16.84 -0.29 12.24
C THR A 155 15.36 -0.61 12.05
N LYS A 156 14.89 -0.45 10.82
CA LYS A 156 13.53 -0.84 10.41
C LYS A 156 13.64 -2.05 9.48
N MET A 157 12.69 -2.96 9.55
CA MET A 157 12.72 -4.21 8.80
C MET A 157 11.43 -4.41 7.98
N TRP A 158 11.56 -5.06 6.84
CA TRP A 158 10.46 -5.38 5.92
C TRP A 158 9.79 -4.14 5.32
N ILE A 159 10.58 -3.14 4.97
CA ILE A 159 10.05 -1.86 4.49
C ILE A 159 9.86 -1.87 2.97
N THR A 160 8.62 -1.90 2.55
CA THR A 160 8.25 -1.80 1.13
C THR A 160 8.73 -0.49 0.54
N ASN A 161 9.31 -0.53 -0.64
CA ASN A 161 9.87 0.62 -1.38
C ASN A 161 11.11 1.25 -0.75
N GLY A 162 11.69 0.69 0.31
CA GLY A 162 12.80 1.32 1.01
C GLY A 162 13.97 1.73 0.11
N ASN A 163 14.35 0.89 -0.84
CA ASN A 163 15.43 1.16 -1.79
C ASN A 163 15.01 1.98 -3.01
N LEU A 164 13.71 2.24 -3.20
CA LEU A 164 13.18 3.13 -4.24
C LEU A 164 12.83 4.52 -3.71
N ALA A 165 12.69 4.65 -2.39
CA ALA A 165 12.12 5.83 -1.76
C ALA A 165 13.07 7.03 -1.80
N HIS A 166 12.49 8.21 -1.99
CA HIS A 166 13.12 9.51 -1.82
C HIS A 166 12.84 10.08 -0.43
N LEU A 167 11.73 9.65 0.18
CA LEU A 167 11.25 10.11 1.48
C LEU A 167 10.82 8.92 2.32
N ALA A 168 11.28 8.84 3.58
CA ALA A 168 10.86 7.82 4.52
C ALA A 168 10.09 8.45 5.67
N VAL A 169 8.92 7.87 6.00
CA VAL A 169 8.18 8.20 7.22
C VAL A 169 8.70 7.28 8.32
N ILE A 170 9.49 7.80 9.23
CA ILE A 170 10.14 7.01 10.28
C ILE A 170 9.48 7.28 11.63
N TRP A 171 9.09 6.21 12.30
CA TRP A 171 8.53 6.25 13.65
C TRP A 171 9.63 5.90 14.66
N ALA A 172 9.81 6.75 15.66
CA ALA A 172 10.85 6.60 16.65
C ALA A 172 10.35 7.06 18.02
N LYS A 173 10.94 6.53 19.09
CA LYS A 173 10.66 6.99 20.45
C LYS A 173 11.61 8.12 20.83
N ASP A 174 11.08 9.18 21.43
CA ASP A 174 11.90 10.22 22.04
C ASP A 174 12.47 9.74 23.37
N GLU A 175 13.19 10.62 24.08
CA GLU A 175 13.81 10.30 25.38
C GLU A 175 12.77 9.94 26.44
N GLY A 176 11.56 10.48 26.34
CA GLY A 176 10.44 10.17 27.23
C GLY A 176 9.68 8.90 26.88
N GLY A 177 10.05 8.22 25.79
CA GLY A 177 9.36 7.02 25.31
C GLY A 177 8.12 7.30 24.44
N GLU A 178 7.89 8.56 24.07
CA GLU A 178 6.79 8.93 23.19
C GLU A 178 7.12 8.63 21.73
N VAL A 179 6.17 8.06 20.99
CA VAL A 179 6.34 7.78 19.57
C VAL A 179 6.09 9.03 18.75
N LEU A 180 7.08 9.44 17.97
CA LEU A 180 7.03 10.58 17.07
C LEU A 180 7.23 10.11 15.62
N GLY A 181 6.74 10.90 14.65
CA GLY A 181 6.91 10.63 13.24
C GLY A 181 7.78 11.68 12.57
N PHE A 182 8.69 11.22 11.71
CA PHE A 182 9.65 12.07 11.02
C PHE A 182 9.62 11.83 9.51
N LEU A 183 9.71 12.91 8.75
CA LEU A 183 9.89 12.86 7.30
C LEU A 183 11.39 12.93 7.02
N VAL A 184 11.95 11.81 6.61
CA VAL A 184 13.40 11.68 6.42
C VAL A 184 13.72 11.55 4.93
N PRO A 185 14.36 12.56 4.31
CA PRO A 185 14.90 12.37 2.97
C PRO A 185 15.92 11.22 2.98
N THR A 186 15.81 10.32 2.03
CA THR A 186 16.64 9.09 2.03
C THR A 186 18.10 9.32 1.68
N ASP A 187 18.43 10.50 1.15
CA ASP A 187 19.81 10.93 0.90
C ASP A 187 20.47 11.58 2.12
N THR A 188 19.77 11.65 3.25
CA THR A 188 20.33 12.19 4.49
C THR A 188 21.51 11.31 4.96
N PRO A 189 22.65 11.91 5.32
CA PRO A 189 23.80 11.14 5.82
C PRO A 189 23.42 10.22 6.98
N GLY A 190 23.87 8.97 6.93
CA GLY A 190 23.57 7.95 7.93
C GLY A 190 22.36 7.09 7.62
N PHE A 191 21.55 7.45 6.60
CA PHE A 191 20.42 6.65 6.15
C PHE A 191 20.88 5.64 5.09
N GLN A 192 20.57 4.36 5.30
CA GLN A 192 20.86 3.29 4.34
C GLN A 192 19.64 2.40 4.16
N ALA A 193 19.35 2.02 2.92
CA ALA A 193 18.34 1.03 2.59
C ALA A 193 19.02 -0.17 1.94
N ARG A 194 18.80 -1.35 2.50
CA ARG A 194 19.37 -2.62 2.02
C ARG A 194 18.24 -3.52 1.54
N GLU A 195 18.24 -3.85 0.26
CA GLU A 195 17.20 -4.69 -0.32
C GLU A 195 17.20 -6.11 0.26
N VAL A 196 16.02 -6.58 0.67
CA VAL A 196 15.81 -7.99 1.06
C VAL A 196 15.50 -8.78 -0.20
N LYS A 197 16.39 -9.68 -0.58
CA LYS A 197 16.27 -10.51 -1.79
C LYS A 197 15.77 -11.92 -1.45
N ARG A 198 15.42 -12.68 -2.48
CA ARG A 198 14.99 -14.09 -2.40
C ARG A 198 13.76 -14.28 -1.52
N LYS A 199 12.81 -13.34 -1.60
CA LYS A 199 11.53 -13.50 -0.90
C LYS A 199 10.73 -14.64 -1.51
N MET A 200 9.91 -15.28 -0.69
CA MET A 200 9.04 -16.38 -1.10
C MET A 200 7.74 -15.91 -1.75
N SER A 201 7.37 -14.65 -1.53
CA SER A 201 6.15 -14.03 -2.06
C SER A 201 6.37 -12.54 -2.26
N LEU A 202 5.37 -11.83 -2.86
CA LEU A 202 5.46 -10.40 -3.15
C LEU A 202 6.76 -10.04 -3.91
N ARG A 203 7.12 -10.88 -4.88
CA ARG A 203 8.41 -10.74 -5.55
C ARG A 203 8.45 -9.56 -6.52
N ALA A 204 7.30 -9.14 -7.06
CA ALA A 204 7.19 -7.92 -7.85
C ALA A 204 7.00 -6.67 -6.98
N SER A 205 7.48 -6.72 -5.75
CA SER A 205 7.56 -5.62 -4.80
C SER A 205 8.95 -5.62 -4.20
N VAL A 206 9.56 -4.46 -4.02
CA VAL A 206 10.86 -4.35 -3.37
C VAL A 206 10.68 -4.08 -1.88
N THR A 207 11.52 -4.70 -1.08
CA THR A 207 11.46 -4.64 0.38
C THR A 207 12.86 -4.41 0.92
N SER A 208 13.01 -3.56 1.91
CA SER A 208 14.33 -3.20 2.45
C SER A 208 14.38 -3.26 3.97
N GLU A 209 15.59 -3.45 4.46
CA GLU A 209 16.01 -3.09 5.80
C GLU A 209 16.48 -1.63 5.73
N LEU A 210 16.01 -0.79 6.66
CA LEU A 210 16.47 0.59 6.79
C LEU A 210 17.37 0.70 8.01
N VAL A 211 18.58 1.23 7.83
CA VAL A 211 19.53 1.44 8.92
C VAL A 211 19.78 2.95 9.07
N LEU A 212 19.53 3.47 10.26
CA LEU A 212 19.73 4.87 10.59
C LEU A 212 20.85 4.98 11.64
N GLU A 213 21.94 5.67 11.28
CA GLU A 213 23.07 5.92 12.14
C GLU A 213 23.33 7.41 12.22
N GLU A 214 22.99 8.03 13.35
CA GLU A 214 23.10 9.47 13.58
C GLU A 214 22.49 10.29 12.42
N VAL A 215 21.27 9.92 12.02
CA VAL A 215 20.54 10.61 10.96
C VAL A 215 19.95 11.89 11.54
N ARG A 216 20.39 13.04 11.03
CA ARG A 216 19.96 14.36 11.49
C ARG A 216 18.77 14.87 10.68
N VAL A 217 17.69 15.16 11.39
CA VAL A 217 16.43 15.63 10.81
C VAL A 217 16.04 16.93 11.48
N PRO A 218 15.82 18.02 10.73
CA PRO A 218 15.40 19.28 11.35
C PRO A 218 13.98 19.15 11.93
N GLU A 219 13.68 19.94 12.97
CA GLU A 219 12.35 19.98 13.59
C GLU A 219 11.23 20.24 12.56
N SER A 220 11.52 20.99 11.49
CA SER A 220 10.57 21.26 10.42
C SER A 220 10.13 20.02 9.62
N LEU A 221 10.81 18.90 9.79
CA LEU A 221 10.44 17.61 9.16
C LEU A 221 9.86 16.60 10.16
N ARG A 222 9.64 16.98 11.42
CA ARG A 222 8.82 16.18 12.33
C ARG A 222 7.34 16.42 11.98
N LEU A 223 6.53 15.37 12.03
CA LEU A 223 5.08 15.47 11.87
C LEU A 223 4.48 16.09 13.14
N PRO A 224 4.11 17.37 13.15
CA PRO A 224 3.80 18.08 14.39
C PRO A 224 2.53 17.61 15.10
N LYS A 225 1.60 17.00 14.34
CA LYS A 225 0.32 16.51 14.88
C LYS A 225 0.34 15.03 15.24
N ALA A 226 1.44 14.32 14.95
CA ALA A 226 1.60 12.91 15.28
C ALA A 226 2.18 12.78 16.69
N LEU A 227 1.39 12.23 17.61
CA LEU A 227 1.81 12.00 18.98
C LEU A 227 1.32 10.62 19.43
N GLY A 228 2.27 9.80 19.86
CA GLY A 228 2.00 8.46 20.36
C GLY A 228 1.74 7.42 19.28
N LEU A 229 1.50 6.20 19.73
CA LEU A 229 1.32 5.04 18.86
C LEU A 229 0.05 5.13 18.00
N LYS A 230 -0.93 5.91 18.42
CA LYS A 230 -2.18 6.09 17.68
C LYS A 230 -1.95 6.57 16.24
N ALA A 231 -0.95 7.43 16.03
CA ALA A 231 -0.65 7.98 14.71
C ALA A 231 -0.21 6.89 13.72
N PRO A 232 0.84 6.09 13.96
CA PRO A 232 1.20 5.04 13.02
C PRO A 232 0.12 3.96 12.89
N LEU A 233 -0.62 3.63 13.96
CA LEU A 233 -1.70 2.65 13.88
C LEU A 233 -2.86 3.12 12.99
N SER A 234 -3.16 4.41 12.99
CA SER A 234 -4.18 4.98 12.09
C SER A 234 -3.77 4.82 10.62
N CYS A 235 -2.48 4.94 10.32
CA CYS A 235 -1.95 4.68 8.97
C CYS A 235 -2.16 3.23 8.56
N LEU A 236 -1.91 2.28 9.47
CA LEU A 236 -2.14 0.86 9.22
C LEU A 236 -3.63 0.56 8.98
N THR A 237 -4.52 1.27 9.64
CA THR A 237 -5.98 1.15 9.40
C THR A 237 -6.32 1.55 7.97
N GLN A 238 -5.73 2.63 7.44
CA GLN A 238 -5.89 3.02 6.05
C GLN A 238 -5.36 1.94 5.09
N ALA A 239 -4.19 1.39 5.39
CA ALA A 239 -3.58 0.35 4.57
C ALA A 239 -4.42 -0.93 4.54
N ARG A 240 -4.94 -1.36 5.69
CA ARG A 240 -5.81 -2.55 5.80
C ARG A 240 -7.06 -2.45 4.94
N PHE A 241 -7.63 -1.26 4.83
CA PHE A 241 -8.78 -1.01 3.95
C PHE A 241 -8.46 -1.38 2.50
N GLY A 242 -7.35 -0.89 1.97
CA GLY A 242 -6.92 -1.19 0.59
C GLY A 242 -6.60 -2.68 0.39
N ILE A 243 -6.00 -3.32 1.40
CA ILE A 243 -5.71 -4.76 1.37
C ILE A 243 -7.00 -5.59 1.29
N ALA A 244 -8.04 -5.20 2.01
CA ALA A 244 -9.33 -5.90 1.97
C ALA A 244 -9.91 -5.94 0.56
N TRP A 245 -9.88 -4.81 -0.15
CA TRP A 245 -10.32 -4.72 -1.55
C TRP A 245 -9.38 -5.49 -2.49
N GLY A 246 -8.09 -5.33 -2.30
CA GLY A 246 -7.09 -6.01 -3.12
C GLY A 246 -7.19 -7.52 -3.05
N ALA A 247 -7.42 -8.08 -1.87
CA ALA A 247 -7.60 -9.52 -1.67
C ALA A 247 -8.76 -10.08 -2.53
N MET A 248 -9.83 -9.29 -2.69
CA MET A 248 -10.96 -9.70 -3.55
C MET A 248 -10.58 -9.67 -5.03
N GLY A 249 -9.72 -8.73 -5.44
CA GLY A 249 -9.16 -8.71 -6.80
C GLY A 249 -8.29 -9.93 -7.08
N ALA A 250 -7.42 -10.29 -6.15
CA ALA A 250 -6.61 -11.50 -6.24
C ALA A 250 -7.50 -12.77 -6.33
N LEU A 251 -8.56 -12.82 -5.54
CA LEU A 251 -9.50 -13.93 -5.55
C LEU A 251 -10.22 -14.03 -6.91
N GLU A 252 -10.64 -12.91 -7.52
CA GLU A 252 -11.21 -12.91 -8.88
C GLU A 252 -10.25 -13.54 -9.87
N ALA A 253 -8.99 -13.11 -9.87
CA ALA A 253 -7.98 -13.63 -10.79
C ALA A 253 -7.75 -15.13 -10.61
N VAL A 254 -7.61 -15.59 -9.38
CA VAL A 254 -7.42 -17.02 -9.06
C VAL A 254 -8.65 -17.83 -9.46
N TYR A 255 -9.85 -17.31 -9.21
CA TYR A 255 -11.10 -17.98 -9.59
C TYR A 255 -11.22 -18.13 -11.11
N GLU A 256 -10.98 -17.06 -11.86
CA GLU A 256 -11.04 -17.10 -13.32
C GLU A 256 -10.05 -18.10 -13.92
N GLU A 257 -8.82 -18.12 -13.41
CA GLU A 257 -7.81 -19.09 -13.83
C GLU A 257 -8.21 -20.53 -13.48
N ALA A 258 -8.71 -20.75 -12.28
CA ALA A 258 -9.15 -22.07 -11.84
C ALA A 258 -10.32 -22.59 -12.68
N VAL A 259 -11.30 -21.74 -13.01
CA VAL A 259 -12.44 -22.11 -13.85
C VAL A 259 -11.96 -22.44 -15.27
N ALA A 260 -11.11 -21.60 -15.86
CA ALA A 260 -10.58 -21.82 -17.21
C ALA A 260 -9.80 -23.14 -17.29
N PHE A 261 -8.93 -23.38 -16.32
CA PHE A 261 -8.15 -24.61 -16.25
C PHE A 261 -9.06 -25.84 -16.06
N ALA A 262 -10.01 -25.79 -15.14
CA ALA A 262 -10.93 -26.90 -14.89
C ALA A 262 -11.78 -27.28 -16.10
N LYS A 263 -12.11 -26.29 -16.94
CA LYS A 263 -12.85 -26.53 -18.18
C LYS A 263 -11.99 -27.17 -19.28
N SER A 264 -10.70 -26.83 -19.33
CA SER A 264 -9.78 -27.28 -20.39
C SER A 264 -9.05 -28.59 -20.05
N ARG A 265 -8.74 -28.82 -18.77
CA ARG A 265 -8.00 -30.01 -18.34
C ARG A 265 -8.93 -31.21 -18.23
N SER A 266 -8.62 -32.28 -18.97
CA SER A 266 -9.37 -33.52 -18.93
C SER A 266 -8.60 -34.61 -18.17
N THR A 267 -9.34 -35.43 -17.41
CA THR A 267 -8.85 -36.65 -16.76
C THR A 267 -9.95 -37.72 -16.86
N PHE A 268 -9.55 -38.95 -17.14
CA PHE A 268 -10.50 -40.06 -17.32
C PHE A 268 -11.61 -39.75 -18.34
N GLY A 269 -11.23 -39.07 -19.43
CA GLY A 269 -12.12 -38.80 -20.57
C GLY A 269 -13.09 -37.63 -20.40
N GLU A 270 -13.00 -36.85 -19.30
CA GLU A 270 -13.87 -35.69 -19.11
C GLU A 270 -13.17 -34.52 -18.44
N PRO A 271 -13.64 -33.27 -18.63
CA PRO A 271 -13.07 -32.10 -17.98
C PRO A 271 -13.13 -32.17 -16.46
N LEU A 272 -12.11 -31.58 -15.77
CA LEU A 272 -12.11 -31.47 -14.31
C LEU A 272 -13.36 -30.74 -13.78
N ALA A 273 -13.88 -29.79 -14.53
CA ALA A 273 -15.10 -29.03 -14.16
C ALA A 273 -16.35 -29.92 -13.96
N LYS A 274 -16.34 -31.15 -14.46
CA LYS A 274 -17.42 -32.10 -14.22
C LYS A 274 -17.31 -32.86 -12.90
N LYS A 275 -16.17 -32.76 -12.21
CA LYS A 275 -15.96 -33.44 -10.93
C LYS A 275 -16.59 -32.63 -9.80
N GLN A 276 -17.44 -33.27 -8.99
CA GLN A 276 -18.16 -32.58 -7.91
C GLN A 276 -17.23 -31.95 -6.87
N LEU A 277 -16.09 -32.60 -6.55
CA LEU A 277 -15.10 -32.03 -5.61
C LEU A 277 -14.48 -30.73 -6.16
N VAL A 278 -14.30 -30.61 -7.48
CA VAL A 278 -13.82 -29.38 -8.12
C VAL A 278 -14.91 -28.32 -8.12
N GLN A 279 -16.15 -28.72 -8.47
CA GLN A 279 -17.31 -27.81 -8.47
C GLN A 279 -17.56 -27.21 -7.08
N ALA A 280 -17.45 -28.00 -6.02
CA ALA A 280 -17.60 -27.52 -4.65
C ALA A 280 -16.60 -26.40 -4.32
N LYS A 281 -15.32 -26.59 -4.65
CA LYS A 281 -14.28 -25.59 -4.44
C LYS A 281 -14.54 -24.30 -5.23
N LEU A 282 -14.93 -24.43 -6.49
CA LEU A 282 -15.24 -23.26 -7.32
C LEU A 282 -16.46 -22.50 -6.79
N ALA A 283 -17.48 -23.22 -6.32
CA ALA A 283 -18.66 -22.60 -5.71
C ALA A 283 -18.30 -21.83 -4.44
N GLU A 284 -17.44 -22.39 -3.57
CA GLU A 284 -16.94 -21.68 -2.38
C GLU A 284 -16.15 -20.42 -2.74
N MET A 285 -15.24 -20.52 -3.72
CA MET A 285 -14.46 -19.36 -4.16
C MET A 285 -15.38 -18.22 -4.64
N LEU A 286 -16.40 -18.54 -5.40
CA LEU A 286 -17.37 -17.55 -5.88
C LEU A 286 -18.19 -16.95 -4.73
N ALA A 287 -18.60 -17.76 -3.77
CA ALA A 287 -19.31 -17.29 -2.57
C ALA A 287 -18.43 -16.33 -1.77
N TRP A 288 -17.20 -16.71 -1.46
CA TRP A 288 -16.25 -15.86 -0.72
C TRP A 288 -15.96 -14.54 -1.44
N HIS A 289 -15.81 -14.59 -2.77
CA HIS A 289 -15.62 -13.38 -3.57
C HIS A 289 -16.81 -12.42 -3.44
N THR A 290 -18.03 -12.96 -3.59
CA THR A 290 -19.25 -12.16 -3.51
C THR A 290 -19.43 -11.55 -2.10
N GLU A 291 -19.29 -12.36 -1.08
CA GLU A 291 -19.42 -11.95 0.33
C GLU A 291 -18.35 -10.91 0.70
N GLY A 292 -17.10 -11.21 0.40
CA GLY A 292 -15.97 -10.33 0.70
C GLY A 292 -16.05 -9.00 -0.01
N LEU A 293 -16.49 -8.99 -1.27
CA LEU A 293 -16.64 -7.77 -2.05
C LEU A 293 -17.77 -6.88 -1.52
N LEU A 294 -18.90 -7.47 -1.14
CA LEU A 294 -20.00 -6.74 -0.51
C LEU A 294 -19.58 -6.14 0.84
N LEU A 295 -18.82 -6.89 1.63
CA LEU A 295 -18.29 -6.40 2.90
C LEU A 295 -17.30 -5.24 2.69
N ALA A 296 -16.39 -5.36 1.74
CA ALA A 296 -15.43 -4.30 1.38
C ALA A 296 -16.16 -3.04 0.91
N TRP A 297 -17.19 -3.19 0.09
CA TRP A 297 -18.03 -2.09 -0.34
C TRP A 297 -18.73 -1.39 0.87
N ARG A 298 -19.29 -2.18 1.78
CA ARG A 298 -19.92 -1.60 2.98
C ARG A 298 -18.91 -0.83 3.84
N LEU A 299 -17.70 -1.36 4.00
CA LEU A 299 -16.60 -0.67 4.71
C LEU A 299 -16.29 0.67 4.05
N ALA A 300 -16.27 0.72 2.73
CA ALA A 300 -16.01 1.96 1.99
C ALA A 300 -17.07 3.02 2.28
N ARG A 301 -18.35 2.64 2.27
CA ARG A 301 -19.44 3.57 2.59
C ARG A 301 -19.36 4.08 4.03
N LEU A 302 -19.12 3.19 4.99
CA LEU A 302 -18.94 3.56 6.39
C LEU A 302 -17.76 4.50 6.59
N LYS A 303 -16.67 4.26 5.85
CA LYS A 303 -15.49 5.10 5.91
C LYS A 303 -15.78 6.51 5.43
N ASP A 304 -16.46 6.66 4.29
CA ASP A 304 -16.83 7.99 3.75
C ASP A 304 -17.85 8.72 4.62
N GLU A 305 -18.69 7.97 5.35
CA GLU A 305 -19.64 8.54 6.31
C GLU A 305 -18.99 8.89 7.67
N GLY A 306 -17.71 8.58 7.86
CA GLY A 306 -17.02 8.78 9.13
C GLY A 306 -17.47 7.84 10.25
N LYS A 307 -18.07 6.71 9.91
CA LYS A 307 -18.63 5.73 10.87
C LYS A 307 -17.75 4.48 11.05
N LEU A 308 -16.67 4.36 10.31
CA LEU A 308 -15.74 3.26 10.46
C LEU A 308 -14.74 3.58 11.58
N THR A 309 -14.72 2.74 12.62
CA THR A 309 -13.83 2.88 13.79
C THR A 309 -12.74 1.82 13.81
#